data_98ef22a2baf1921f4ed78222c1c7b585
#
_entry.id   98ef22a2baf1921f4ed78222c1c7b585
#
_cell.length_a   1.000
_cell.length_b   1.000
_cell.length_c   1.000
_cell.angle_alpha   90.00
_cell.angle_beta   90.00
_cell.angle_gamma   90.00
#
_symmetry.space_group_name_H-M   'P 1'
#
loop_
_entity.id
_entity.type
_entity.pdbx_description
1 polymer ?
#
loop_
_entity_poly.entity_id
_entity_poly.type
_entity_poly.pdbx_seq_one_letter_code
_entity_poly.pdbx_strand_id
1 'polypeptide(L)'
;MNKIIKIILFLAFGFLITPVALLANEKIRIGLLVPLTGKNSEIGQSIIKSTRLAINTINNASIEIIPKDTQSNPEVTLAAAKELANSGIKIVIGPVFNESLIYLGELSELTFLALTNKNDNFSKNIINAGINATSQLNAIKKFIELNEIKKTIFLTPDVSFKNEIEKAISNSKIKILENYIYNTDPTKLTKQIEKITRYEIRKQNLEDEINRLEKSEQSNKELLIERLKKRDTLGSVKFDSVVISDFDESLKSVTTSLLYTDITPKEKYFITLNQWFDESLLKETSSQPLYFPSANKDNYDEFSNEYFEKYNQYPNQLSFLSYDLVGLVYYLILQNESVIDKKMF
;
A
#
# COMPACT_ATOMS: atom_id res chain seq x y z
N MET A 1 4.57 35.58 74.50
CA MET A 1 4.42 34.58 73.47
C MET A 1 5.81 34.34 72.86
N ASN A 2 6.37 33.21 73.18
CA ASN A 2 7.81 32.93 73.22
C ASN A 2 8.46 32.90 71.83
N LYS A 3 9.69 33.43 71.77
CA LYS A 3 10.55 33.36 70.54
C LYS A 3 10.66 31.96 69.96
N ILE A 4 10.52 30.93 70.80
CA ILE A 4 10.53 29.51 70.37
C ILE A 4 9.32 29.13 69.46
N ILE A 5 8.11 29.66 69.71
CA ILE A 5 6.90 29.42 68.95
C ILE A 5 7.02 30.08 67.59
N LYS A 6 7.68 31.24 67.45
CA LYS A 6 7.94 31.86 66.11
C LYS A 6 8.95 31.12 65.27
N ILE A 7 9.94 30.47 65.90
CA ILE A 7 10.93 29.64 65.17
C ILE A 7 10.30 28.35 64.69
N ILE A 8 9.43 27.73 65.49
CA ILE A 8 8.71 26.52 65.10
C ILE A 8 7.70 26.81 63.95
N LEU A 9 7.03 27.96 63.97
CA LEU A 9 6.13 28.37 62.89
C LEU A 9 6.88 28.71 61.60
N PHE A 10 8.11 29.25 61.68
CA PHE A 10 8.95 29.52 60.50
C PHE A 10 9.54 28.26 59.91
N LEU A 11 9.89 27.26 60.72
CA LEU A 11 10.32 25.92 60.24
C LEU A 11 9.16 25.10 59.68
N ALA A 12 7.95 25.20 60.21
CA ALA A 12 6.77 24.53 59.65
C ALA A 12 6.31 25.13 58.30
N PHE A 13 6.52 26.43 58.07
CA PHE A 13 6.20 27.10 56.81
C PHE A 13 7.26 26.86 55.73
N GLY A 14 8.51 26.58 56.09
CA GLY A 14 9.60 26.24 55.19
C GLY A 14 9.50 24.81 54.58
N PHE A 15 8.74 23.91 55.24
CA PHE A 15 8.57 22.53 54.79
C PHE A 15 7.38 22.32 53.84
N LEU A 16 6.57 23.37 53.60
CA LEU A 16 5.40 23.32 52.68
C LEU A 16 5.71 23.77 51.24
N ILE A 17 6.96 24.19 50.98
CA ILE A 17 7.42 24.39 49.61
C ILE A 17 8.16 23.13 49.18
N THR A 18 7.44 22.01 49.08
CA THR A 18 7.89 20.95 48.18
C THR A 18 7.85 21.56 46.78
N PRO A 19 8.97 21.57 46.03
CA PRO A 19 8.86 21.85 44.62
C PRO A 19 7.91 20.78 44.07
N VAL A 20 6.74 21.20 43.65
CA VAL A 20 5.97 20.40 42.70
C VAL A 20 6.95 20.30 41.55
N ALA A 21 7.69 19.19 41.48
CA ALA A 21 8.39 18.81 40.26
C ALA A 21 7.28 18.80 39.21
N LEU A 22 7.22 19.85 38.40
CA LEU A 22 6.53 19.76 37.14
C LEU A 22 7.13 18.52 36.51
N LEU A 23 6.39 17.42 36.53
CA LEU A 23 6.64 16.32 35.63
C LEU A 23 6.53 16.94 34.23
N ALA A 24 7.65 17.44 33.76
CA ALA A 24 7.77 17.83 32.36
C ALA A 24 7.37 16.58 31.62
N ASN A 25 6.19 16.61 31.04
CA ASN A 25 5.69 15.50 30.25
C ASN A 25 6.77 15.25 29.18
N GLU A 26 7.49 14.13 29.32
CA GLU A 26 8.66 13.84 28.50
C GLU A 26 8.19 13.82 27.04
N LYS A 27 8.75 14.69 26.21
CA LYS A 27 8.33 14.81 24.81
C LYS A 27 8.54 13.49 24.10
N ILE A 28 7.50 12.99 23.46
CA ILE A 28 7.57 11.86 22.54
C ILE A 28 8.34 12.31 21.31
N ARG A 29 9.60 11.88 21.19
CA ARG A 29 10.49 12.27 20.10
C ARG A 29 10.58 11.16 19.06
N ILE A 30 10.17 11.46 17.82
CA ILE A 30 10.16 10.54 16.71
C ILE A 30 11.16 11.05 15.65
N GLY A 31 12.11 10.22 15.26
CA GLY A 31 13.02 10.51 14.15
C GLY A 31 12.29 10.39 12.82
N LEU A 32 12.70 11.18 11.84
CA LEU A 32 12.18 11.10 10.48
C LEU A 32 13.34 11.11 9.48
N LEU A 33 13.57 9.97 8.81
CA LEU A 33 14.59 9.80 7.80
C LEU A 33 13.99 9.90 6.40
N VAL A 34 14.18 11.03 5.73
CA VAL A 34 13.58 11.32 4.41
C VAL A 34 14.58 12.10 3.54
N PRO A 35 14.49 11.99 2.22
CA PRO A 35 15.33 12.78 1.31
C PRO A 35 14.84 14.23 1.28
N LEU A 36 15.59 15.14 1.91
CA LEU A 36 15.24 16.57 1.95
C LEU A 36 15.92 17.36 0.85
N THR A 37 17.00 16.82 0.32
CA THR A 37 17.76 17.40 -0.79
C THR A 37 17.96 16.38 -1.91
N GLY A 38 18.40 16.84 -3.08
CA GLY A 38 18.64 16.00 -4.26
C GLY A 38 17.36 15.68 -5.05
N LYS A 39 17.46 14.69 -5.94
CA LYS A 39 16.45 14.32 -6.94
C LYS A 39 15.08 14.00 -6.34
N ASN A 40 15.04 13.40 -5.15
CA ASN A 40 13.83 12.92 -4.51
C ASN A 40 13.34 13.85 -3.38
N SER A 41 13.81 15.10 -3.34
CA SER A 41 13.49 16.04 -2.27
C SER A 41 12.01 16.37 -2.15
N GLU A 42 11.26 16.36 -3.25
CA GLU A 42 9.81 16.60 -3.24
C GLU A 42 9.06 15.54 -2.39
N ILE A 43 9.48 14.28 -2.46
CA ILE A 43 8.91 13.21 -1.64
C ILE A 43 9.15 13.50 -0.15
N GLY A 44 10.39 13.83 0.21
CA GLY A 44 10.76 14.14 1.60
C GLY A 44 10.03 15.36 2.15
N GLN A 45 9.91 16.42 1.34
CA GLN A 45 9.17 17.63 1.73
C GLN A 45 7.68 17.34 1.93
N SER A 46 7.08 16.50 1.07
CA SER A 46 5.69 16.10 1.23
C SER A 46 5.48 15.28 2.50
N ILE A 47 6.39 14.36 2.83
CA ILE A 47 6.35 13.56 4.06
C ILE A 47 6.48 14.45 5.31
N ILE A 48 7.39 15.43 5.33
CA ILE A 48 7.50 16.38 6.45
C ILE A 48 6.21 17.18 6.66
N LYS A 49 5.62 17.68 5.59
CA LYS A 49 4.35 18.41 5.68
C LYS A 49 3.24 17.52 6.24
N SER A 50 3.19 16.28 5.81
CA SER A 50 2.23 15.28 6.30
C SER A 50 2.42 14.95 7.78
N THR A 51 3.64 14.70 8.24
CA THR A 51 3.91 14.43 9.67
C THR A 51 3.57 15.64 10.54
N ARG A 52 3.78 16.86 10.07
CA ARG A 52 3.34 18.09 10.75
C ARG A 52 1.82 18.21 10.80
N LEU A 53 1.13 17.80 9.74
CA LEU A 53 -0.33 17.76 9.71
C LEU A 53 -0.86 16.77 10.75
N ALA A 54 -0.31 15.56 10.81
CA ALA A 54 -0.66 14.55 11.80
C ALA A 54 -0.50 15.05 13.25
N ILE A 55 0.61 15.73 13.58
CA ILE A 55 0.82 16.32 14.91
C ILE A 55 -0.26 17.35 15.24
N ASN A 56 -0.61 18.20 14.26
CA ASN A 56 -1.65 19.22 14.49
C ASN A 56 -3.02 18.58 14.71
N THR A 57 -3.36 17.52 13.98
CA THR A 57 -4.62 16.79 14.14
C THR A 57 -4.68 16.09 15.52
N ILE A 58 -3.57 15.49 15.97
CA ILE A 58 -3.46 14.91 17.32
C ILE A 58 -3.58 15.99 18.40
N ASN A 59 -3.22 17.23 18.08
CA ASN A 59 -3.26 18.40 18.99
C ASN A 59 -2.60 18.14 20.35
N ASN A 60 -1.47 17.43 20.37
CA ASN A 60 -0.69 17.15 21.56
C ASN A 60 0.72 17.75 21.46
N ALA A 61 0.99 18.77 22.27
CA ALA A 61 2.28 19.48 22.29
C ALA A 61 3.46 18.62 22.76
N SER A 62 3.21 17.41 23.27
CA SER A 62 4.27 16.51 23.74
C SER A 62 4.94 15.70 22.61
N ILE A 63 4.45 15.79 21.35
CA ILE A 63 5.07 15.11 20.21
C ILE A 63 6.02 16.03 19.48
N GLU A 64 7.20 15.54 19.17
CA GLU A 64 8.23 16.23 18.39
C GLU A 64 8.77 15.33 17.29
N ILE A 65 8.72 15.80 16.03
CA ILE A 65 9.35 15.11 14.89
C ILE A 65 10.72 15.74 14.64
N ILE A 66 11.74 14.88 14.54
CA ILE A 66 13.13 15.29 14.28
C ILE A 66 13.53 14.80 12.88
N PRO A 67 13.41 15.66 11.86
CA PRO A 67 13.75 15.29 10.50
C PRO A 67 15.26 15.29 10.28
N LYS A 68 15.74 14.32 9.51
CA LYS A 68 17.11 14.20 9.03
C LYS A 68 17.12 13.89 7.53
N ASP A 69 18.00 14.54 6.81
CA ASP A 69 18.16 14.34 5.38
C ASP A 69 18.92 13.06 5.06
N THR A 70 18.32 12.19 4.26
CA THR A 70 18.97 10.97 3.78
C THR A 70 19.68 11.15 2.43
N GLN A 71 19.36 12.22 1.69
CA GLN A 71 19.83 12.45 0.32
C GLN A 71 19.59 11.26 -0.63
N SER A 72 18.71 10.31 -0.25
CA SER A 72 18.55 9.01 -0.91
C SER A 72 19.86 8.20 -0.99
N ASN A 73 20.76 8.39 -0.05
CA ASN A 73 22.08 7.77 0.00
C ASN A 73 22.24 6.93 1.26
N PRO A 74 22.72 5.66 1.17
CA PRO A 74 22.83 4.74 2.31
C PRO A 74 23.77 5.23 3.40
N GLU A 75 24.94 5.78 3.05
CA GLU A 75 25.95 6.25 3.99
C GLU A 75 25.47 7.51 4.75
N VAL A 76 24.83 8.44 4.05
CA VAL A 76 24.23 9.65 4.64
C VAL A 76 23.09 9.25 5.58
N THR A 77 22.27 8.26 5.16
CA THR A 77 21.19 7.72 5.98
C THR A 77 21.73 7.10 7.28
N LEU A 78 22.81 6.32 7.21
CA LEU A 78 23.45 5.73 8.38
C LEU A 78 23.97 6.81 9.35
N ALA A 79 24.64 7.84 8.82
CA ALA A 79 25.15 8.95 9.65
C ALA A 79 23.99 9.68 10.35
N ALA A 80 22.93 10.00 9.62
CA ALA A 80 21.73 10.63 10.16
C ALA A 80 21.02 9.76 11.22
N ALA A 81 20.96 8.45 11.01
CA ALA A 81 20.40 7.51 11.99
C ALA A 81 21.23 7.46 13.28
N LYS A 82 22.57 7.44 13.19
CA LYS A 82 23.45 7.51 14.36
C LYS A 82 23.27 8.81 15.15
N GLU A 83 23.08 9.94 14.49
CA GLU A 83 22.77 11.20 15.18
C GLU A 83 21.43 11.14 15.95
N LEU A 84 20.40 10.49 15.36
CA LEU A 84 19.13 10.28 16.03
C LEU A 84 19.30 9.40 17.27
N ALA A 85 20.03 8.27 17.15
CA ALA A 85 20.34 7.38 18.26
C ALA A 85 21.05 8.10 19.40
N ASN A 86 22.12 8.87 19.10
CA ASN A 86 22.88 9.65 20.05
C ASN A 86 22.03 10.74 20.77
N SER A 87 20.94 11.18 20.12
CA SER A 87 19.98 12.11 20.69
C SER A 87 18.92 11.43 21.55
N GLY A 88 19.01 10.10 21.78
CA GLY A 88 18.07 9.33 22.58
C GLY A 88 16.75 8.96 21.89
N ILE A 89 16.67 9.14 20.58
CA ILE A 89 15.52 8.67 19.78
C ILE A 89 15.46 7.14 19.81
N LYS A 90 14.25 6.58 19.82
CA LYS A 90 14.00 5.13 19.81
C LYS A 90 13.23 4.67 18.57
N ILE A 91 12.33 5.52 18.07
CA ILE A 91 11.50 5.22 16.91
C ILE A 91 11.83 6.19 15.78
N VAL A 92 11.95 5.66 14.56
CA VAL A 92 12.27 6.42 13.36
C VAL A 92 11.28 6.04 12.26
N ILE A 93 10.56 6.99 11.71
CA ILE A 93 9.76 6.83 10.48
C ILE A 93 10.69 7.01 9.28
N GLY A 94 10.65 6.08 8.36
CA GLY A 94 11.58 5.99 7.24
C GLY A 94 12.71 4.97 7.49
N PRO A 95 13.69 4.91 6.56
CA PRO A 95 13.79 5.67 5.31
C PRO A 95 12.74 5.27 4.26
N VAL A 96 12.73 6.03 3.16
CA VAL A 96 11.81 5.82 2.03
C VAL A 96 12.31 4.73 1.09
N PHE A 97 13.59 4.75 0.77
CA PHE A 97 14.19 3.87 -0.24
C PHE A 97 14.85 2.64 0.38
N ASN A 98 14.67 1.50 -0.29
CA ASN A 98 15.19 0.22 0.17
C ASN A 98 16.72 0.21 0.33
N GLU A 99 17.43 0.83 -0.59
CA GLU A 99 18.88 0.93 -0.58
C GLU A 99 19.40 1.62 0.70
N SER A 100 18.63 2.57 1.23
CA SER A 100 18.96 3.28 2.47
C SER A 100 18.87 2.43 3.74
N LEU A 101 18.30 1.21 3.65
CA LEU A 101 18.17 0.29 4.79
C LEU A 101 19.43 -0.59 5.02
N ILE A 102 20.33 -0.65 4.04
CA ILE A 102 21.45 -1.64 4.00
C ILE A 102 22.27 -1.67 5.31
N TYR A 103 22.56 -0.52 5.89
CA TYR A 103 23.42 -0.41 7.09
C TYR A 103 22.65 -0.23 8.39
N LEU A 104 21.31 -0.05 8.33
CA LEU A 104 20.53 0.30 9.52
C LEU A 104 20.25 -0.86 10.46
N GLY A 105 20.41 -2.08 9.97
CA GLY A 105 20.24 -3.30 10.77
C GLY A 105 21.18 -3.41 11.98
N GLU A 106 22.32 -2.73 11.96
CA GLU A 106 23.30 -2.72 13.04
C GLU A 106 22.90 -1.80 14.23
N LEU A 107 22.00 -0.85 13.99
CA LEU A 107 21.54 0.12 15.01
C LEU A 107 20.36 -0.48 15.81
N SER A 108 20.65 -1.49 16.61
CA SER A 108 19.62 -2.26 17.36
C SER A 108 18.84 -1.44 18.38
N GLU A 109 19.34 -0.29 18.80
CA GLU A 109 18.71 0.67 19.71
C GLU A 109 17.60 1.48 19.07
N LEU A 110 17.56 1.55 17.72
CA LEU A 110 16.52 2.20 16.94
C LEU A 110 15.53 1.16 16.37
N THR A 111 14.26 1.52 16.33
CA THR A 111 13.24 0.82 15.54
C THR A 111 12.88 1.69 14.34
N PHE A 112 13.06 1.15 13.14
CA PHE A 112 12.77 1.84 11.89
C PHE A 112 11.42 1.36 11.34
N LEU A 113 10.51 2.30 11.07
CA LEU A 113 9.27 2.10 10.34
C LEU A 113 9.51 2.50 8.88
N ALA A 114 10.07 1.58 8.11
CA ALA A 114 10.51 1.84 6.74
C ALA A 114 9.32 2.01 5.78
N LEU A 115 9.36 3.03 4.93
CA LEU A 115 8.30 3.36 3.96
C LEU A 115 8.47 2.65 2.61
N THR A 116 9.41 1.71 2.52
CA THR A 116 9.69 0.96 1.29
C THR A 116 8.55 0.00 0.91
N ASN A 117 8.34 -0.18 -0.38
CA ASN A 117 7.43 -1.20 -0.91
C ASN A 117 8.11 -2.57 -1.12
N LYS A 118 9.42 -2.70 -0.86
CA LYS A 118 10.16 -3.96 -0.98
C LYS A 118 9.92 -4.86 0.23
N ASN A 119 9.86 -6.16 -0.02
CA ASN A 119 9.69 -7.17 1.02
C ASN A 119 10.95 -8.04 1.11
N ASP A 120 12.02 -7.44 1.59
CA ASP A 120 13.30 -8.13 1.81
C ASP A 120 13.38 -8.69 3.25
N ASN A 121 14.35 -9.57 3.50
CA ASN A 121 14.63 -10.08 4.84
C ASN A 121 15.37 -9.01 5.66
N PHE A 122 14.61 -8.07 6.22
CA PHE A 122 15.16 -7.02 7.06
C PHE A 122 15.62 -7.52 8.44
N SER A 123 16.55 -6.80 9.03
CA SER A 123 16.93 -6.98 10.41
C SER A 123 15.75 -6.75 11.35
N LYS A 124 15.77 -7.37 12.53
CA LYS A 124 14.65 -7.33 13.50
C LYS A 124 14.24 -5.91 13.96
N ASN A 125 15.10 -4.93 13.83
CA ASN A 125 14.84 -3.53 14.17
C ASN A 125 14.26 -2.72 13.00
N ILE A 126 14.02 -3.34 11.84
CA ILE A 126 13.40 -2.72 10.67
C ILE A 126 12.05 -3.37 10.43
N ILE A 127 11.00 -2.56 10.50
CA ILE A 127 9.62 -2.95 10.25
C ILE A 127 9.20 -2.30 8.94
N ASN A 128 8.79 -3.12 7.99
CA ASN A 128 8.26 -2.59 6.72
C ASN A 128 6.85 -2.05 6.95
N ALA A 129 6.71 -0.74 6.95
CA ALA A 129 5.43 -0.02 7.05
C ALA A 129 4.89 0.41 5.68
N GLY A 130 5.66 0.19 4.61
CA GLY A 130 5.21 0.46 3.24
C GLY A 130 4.26 -0.62 2.71
N ILE A 131 3.49 -0.24 1.69
CA ILE A 131 2.58 -1.17 1.02
C ILE A 131 3.37 -1.97 -0.02
N ASN A 132 3.51 -3.27 0.20
CA ASN A 132 4.23 -4.19 -0.68
C ASN A 132 3.27 -5.18 -1.37
N ALA A 133 3.79 -5.95 -2.33
CA ALA A 133 2.99 -6.92 -3.08
C ALA A 133 2.31 -7.96 -2.18
N THR A 134 2.97 -8.43 -1.10
CA THR A 134 2.38 -9.39 -0.16
C THR A 134 1.19 -8.80 0.59
N SER A 135 1.29 -7.55 1.08
CA SER A 135 0.19 -6.88 1.77
C SER A 135 -1.01 -6.64 0.85
N GLN A 136 -0.76 -6.28 -0.40
CA GLN A 136 -1.79 -6.14 -1.43
C GLN A 136 -2.48 -7.48 -1.73
N LEU A 137 -1.72 -8.56 -1.88
CA LEU A 137 -2.27 -9.90 -2.11
C LEU A 137 -3.06 -10.43 -0.92
N ASN A 138 -2.72 -10.05 0.31
CA ASN A 138 -3.53 -10.36 1.49
C ASN A 138 -4.91 -9.67 1.44
N ALA A 139 -4.95 -8.41 0.98
CA ALA A 139 -6.22 -7.71 0.78
C ALA A 139 -7.04 -8.33 -0.36
N ILE A 140 -6.40 -8.66 -1.49
CA ILE A 140 -7.04 -9.34 -2.62
C ILE A 140 -7.58 -10.72 -2.20
N LYS A 141 -6.82 -11.48 -1.42
CA LYS A 141 -7.26 -12.78 -0.87
C LYS A 141 -8.54 -12.62 -0.06
N LYS A 142 -8.60 -11.62 0.83
CA LYS A 142 -9.81 -11.32 1.59
C LYS A 142 -10.98 -10.94 0.70
N PHE A 143 -10.75 -10.15 -0.34
CA PHE A 143 -11.77 -9.81 -1.34
C PHE A 143 -12.31 -11.05 -2.06
N ILE A 144 -11.43 -11.97 -2.50
CA ILE A 144 -11.78 -13.22 -3.15
C ILE A 144 -12.65 -14.09 -2.22
N GLU A 145 -12.29 -14.19 -0.93
CA GLU A 145 -13.02 -14.94 0.07
C GLU A 145 -14.42 -14.33 0.33
N LEU A 146 -14.51 -13.01 0.47
CA LEU A 146 -15.77 -12.31 0.71
C LEU A 146 -16.75 -12.37 -0.47
N ASN A 147 -16.25 -12.46 -1.70
CA ASN A 147 -17.07 -12.55 -2.91
C ASN A 147 -17.24 -14.00 -3.40
N GLU A 148 -16.83 -14.98 -2.62
CA GLU A 148 -16.94 -16.42 -2.93
C GLU A 148 -16.34 -16.82 -4.29
N ILE A 149 -15.30 -16.12 -4.73
CA ILE A 149 -14.60 -16.38 -5.98
C ILE A 149 -13.79 -17.68 -5.86
N LYS A 150 -14.06 -18.65 -6.73
CA LYS A 150 -13.48 -20.00 -6.60
C LYS A 150 -12.23 -20.22 -7.41
N LYS A 151 -12.12 -19.57 -8.56
CA LYS A 151 -11.07 -19.85 -9.56
C LYS A 151 -10.42 -18.56 -9.99
N THR A 152 -9.24 -18.29 -9.46
CA THR A 152 -8.44 -17.10 -9.76
C THR A 152 -7.21 -17.49 -10.55
N ILE A 153 -6.92 -16.77 -11.62
CA ILE A 153 -5.65 -16.82 -12.32
C ILE A 153 -4.87 -15.55 -12.10
N PHE A 154 -3.54 -15.63 -12.24
CA PHE A 154 -2.66 -14.46 -12.27
C PHE A 154 -2.10 -14.27 -13.68
N LEU A 155 -1.94 -13.01 -14.05
CA LEU A 155 -1.20 -12.57 -15.22
C LEU A 155 -0.04 -11.70 -14.74
N THR A 156 1.17 -12.24 -14.82
CA THR A 156 2.40 -11.58 -14.34
C THR A 156 3.30 -11.29 -15.54
N PRO A 157 3.76 -10.03 -15.74
CA PRO A 157 4.66 -9.71 -16.83
C PRO A 157 6.06 -10.31 -16.61
N ASP A 158 6.73 -10.68 -17.68
CA ASP A 158 8.12 -11.16 -17.64
C ASP A 158 9.09 -9.97 -17.60
N VAL A 159 9.16 -9.33 -16.45
CA VAL A 159 9.96 -8.13 -16.18
C VAL A 159 10.71 -8.28 -14.86
N SER A 160 11.52 -7.28 -14.49
CA SER A 160 12.41 -7.33 -13.32
C SER A 160 11.72 -7.63 -11.99
N PHE A 161 10.48 -7.20 -11.78
CA PHE A 161 9.74 -7.45 -10.53
C PHE A 161 8.95 -8.78 -10.50
N LYS A 162 9.01 -9.60 -11.55
CA LYS A 162 8.32 -10.90 -11.61
C LYS A 162 8.58 -11.77 -10.37
N ASN A 163 9.84 -11.92 -9.99
CA ASN A 163 10.22 -12.75 -8.84
C ASN A 163 9.64 -12.22 -7.52
N GLU A 164 9.45 -10.90 -7.40
CA GLU A 164 8.81 -10.29 -6.24
C GLU A 164 7.33 -10.68 -6.15
N ILE A 165 6.63 -10.66 -7.28
CA ILE A 165 5.23 -11.11 -7.37
C ILE A 165 5.10 -12.60 -7.04
N GLU A 166 5.95 -13.45 -7.59
CA GLU A 166 5.95 -14.90 -7.30
C GLU A 166 6.19 -15.20 -5.81
N LYS A 167 7.14 -14.49 -5.17
CA LYS A 167 7.34 -14.56 -3.73
C LYS A 167 6.11 -14.07 -2.95
N ALA A 168 5.49 -12.98 -3.39
CA ALA A 168 4.30 -12.43 -2.73
C ALA A 168 3.11 -13.40 -2.83
N ILE A 169 2.90 -14.06 -3.96
CA ILE A 169 1.89 -15.12 -4.14
C ILE A 169 2.13 -16.24 -3.12
N SER A 170 3.37 -16.71 -3.00
CA SER A 170 3.74 -17.74 -2.03
C SER A 170 3.52 -17.31 -0.58
N ASN A 171 3.96 -16.09 -0.23
CA ASN A 171 3.87 -15.56 1.14
C ASN A 171 2.42 -15.30 1.60
N SER A 172 1.57 -14.79 0.71
CA SER A 172 0.15 -14.51 1.00
C SER A 172 -0.69 -15.79 1.13
N LYS A 173 -0.18 -16.92 0.60
CA LYS A 173 -0.94 -18.19 0.53
C LYS A 173 -2.29 -18.01 -0.16
N ILE A 174 -2.38 -17.11 -1.12
CA ILE A 174 -3.58 -16.93 -1.95
C ILE A 174 -3.77 -18.17 -2.83
N LYS A 175 -4.99 -18.69 -2.88
CA LYS A 175 -5.32 -19.85 -3.73
C LYS A 175 -5.52 -19.40 -5.17
N ILE A 176 -4.70 -19.93 -6.06
CA ILE A 176 -4.77 -19.64 -7.49
C ILE A 176 -4.84 -20.93 -8.30
N LEU A 177 -5.43 -20.86 -9.49
CA LEU A 177 -5.38 -21.95 -10.47
C LEU A 177 -4.00 -22.02 -11.11
N GLU A 178 -3.52 -20.88 -11.60
CA GLU A 178 -2.26 -20.77 -12.32
C GLU A 178 -1.77 -19.32 -12.34
N ASN A 179 -0.44 -19.14 -12.35
CA ASN A 179 0.21 -17.87 -12.63
C ASN A 179 0.81 -17.93 -14.03
N TYR A 180 0.22 -17.20 -14.98
CA TYR A 180 0.68 -17.10 -16.34
C TYR A 180 1.68 -15.96 -16.49
N ILE A 181 2.91 -16.30 -16.87
CA ILE A 181 3.93 -15.31 -17.18
C ILE A 181 3.77 -14.91 -18.65
N TYR A 182 3.61 -13.61 -18.88
CA TYR A 182 3.37 -13.10 -20.23
C TYR A 182 4.47 -12.14 -20.70
N ASN A 183 4.63 -12.08 -22.02
CA ASN A 183 5.53 -11.13 -22.67
C ASN A 183 4.83 -9.78 -22.84
N THR A 184 5.54 -8.70 -22.53
CA THR A 184 4.99 -7.33 -22.59
C THR A 184 4.85 -6.76 -24.00
N ASP A 185 5.38 -7.42 -25.02
CA ASP A 185 5.08 -7.08 -26.43
C ASP A 185 3.58 -7.30 -26.70
N PRO A 186 2.82 -6.29 -27.13
CA PRO A 186 1.36 -6.38 -27.26
C PRO A 186 0.88 -7.52 -28.20
N THR A 187 1.64 -7.80 -29.28
CA THR A 187 1.29 -8.85 -30.23
C THR A 187 1.45 -10.24 -29.61
N LYS A 188 2.53 -10.44 -28.85
CA LYS A 188 2.79 -11.70 -28.16
C LYS A 188 1.83 -11.88 -26.98
N LEU A 189 1.56 -10.79 -26.24
CA LEU A 189 0.58 -10.76 -25.15
C LEU A 189 -0.79 -11.22 -25.65
N THR A 190 -1.33 -10.61 -26.70
CA THR A 190 -2.64 -10.97 -27.24
C THR A 190 -2.72 -12.45 -27.59
N LYS A 191 -1.70 -13.01 -28.28
CA LYS A 191 -1.64 -14.44 -28.60
C LYS A 191 -1.58 -15.33 -27.35
N GLN A 192 -0.93 -14.89 -26.27
CA GLN A 192 -0.91 -15.62 -25.01
C GLN A 192 -2.29 -15.58 -24.32
N ILE A 193 -2.96 -14.45 -24.33
CA ILE A 193 -4.32 -14.30 -23.79
C ILE A 193 -5.32 -15.15 -24.60
N GLU A 194 -5.23 -15.20 -25.92
CA GLU A 194 -6.03 -16.10 -26.77
C GLU A 194 -5.92 -17.56 -26.32
N LYS A 195 -4.71 -18.03 -26.01
CA LYS A 195 -4.47 -19.40 -25.50
C LYS A 195 -5.07 -19.61 -24.11
N ILE A 196 -4.83 -18.68 -23.17
CA ILE A 196 -5.33 -18.75 -21.80
C ILE A 196 -6.86 -18.77 -21.77
N THR A 197 -7.49 -17.94 -22.59
CA THR A 197 -8.95 -17.83 -22.69
C THR A 197 -9.57 -18.87 -23.61
N ARG A 198 -8.78 -19.68 -24.32
CA ARG A 198 -9.23 -20.65 -25.31
C ARG A 198 -10.06 -20.00 -26.43
N TYR A 199 -9.67 -18.79 -26.84
CA TYR A 199 -10.45 -17.94 -27.75
C TYR A 199 -10.85 -18.64 -29.04
N GLU A 200 -9.92 -19.26 -29.76
CA GLU A 200 -10.18 -19.95 -31.02
C GLU A 200 -11.19 -21.11 -30.86
N ILE A 201 -11.08 -21.86 -29.75
CA ILE A 201 -12.04 -22.96 -29.49
C ILE A 201 -13.43 -22.39 -29.21
N ARG A 202 -13.52 -21.30 -28.45
CA ARG A 202 -14.81 -20.67 -28.13
C ARG A 202 -15.43 -20.02 -29.37
N LYS A 203 -14.62 -19.49 -30.26
CA LYS A 203 -15.04 -18.98 -31.57
C LYS A 203 -15.58 -20.10 -32.44
N GLN A 204 -14.86 -21.21 -32.55
CA GLN A 204 -15.33 -22.39 -33.30
C GLN A 204 -16.64 -22.95 -32.73
N ASN A 205 -16.78 -23.00 -31.38
CA ASN A 205 -18.03 -23.42 -30.74
C ASN A 205 -19.23 -22.56 -31.17
N LEU A 206 -19.02 -21.24 -31.35
CA LEU A 206 -20.07 -20.33 -31.80
C LEU A 206 -20.47 -20.65 -33.27
N GLU A 207 -19.50 -20.83 -34.13
CA GLU A 207 -19.74 -21.19 -35.55
C GLU A 207 -20.47 -22.55 -35.65
N ASP A 208 -20.03 -23.54 -34.88
CA ASP A 208 -20.63 -24.87 -34.89
C ASP A 208 -22.08 -24.83 -34.36
N GLU A 209 -22.36 -24.04 -33.35
CA GLU A 209 -23.72 -23.90 -32.80
C GLU A 209 -24.66 -23.17 -33.80
N ILE A 210 -24.19 -22.13 -34.46
CA ILE A 210 -24.95 -21.45 -35.54
C ILE A 210 -25.26 -22.45 -36.65
N ASN A 211 -24.26 -23.19 -37.15
CA ASN A 211 -24.42 -24.19 -38.19
C ASN A 211 -25.39 -25.32 -37.78
N ARG A 212 -25.38 -25.72 -36.51
CA ARG A 212 -26.29 -26.70 -35.92
C ARG A 212 -27.74 -26.20 -35.93
N LEU A 213 -27.95 -24.93 -35.52
CA LEU A 213 -29.27 -24.30 -35.52
C LEU A 213 -29.82 -24.11 -36.92
N GLU A 214 -28.99 -23.68 -37.86
CA GLU A 214 -29.40 -23.52 -39.28
C GLU A 214 -29.99 -24.82 -39.87
N LYS A 215 -29.41 -25.96 -39.50
CA LYS A 215 -29.86 -27.30 -39.93
C LYS A 215 -30.99 -27.89 -39.08
N SER A 216 -31.38 -27.23 -38.00
CA SER A 216 -32.43 -27.71 -37.10
C SER A 216 -33.84 -27.32 -37.60
N GLU A 217 -34.85 -28.07 -37.16
CA GLU A 217 -36.26 -27.76 -37.42
C GLU A 217 -36.94 -26.96 -36.30
N GLN A 218 -36.14 -26.36 -35.39
CA GLN A 218 -36.68 -25.58 -34.26
C GLN A 218 -37.39 -24.34 -34.77
N SER A 219 -38.62 -24.12 -34.26
CA SER A 219 -39.47 -22.99 -34.67
C SER A 219 -38.90 -21.61 -34.31
N ASN A 220 -37.99 -21.52 -33.33
CA ASN A 220 -37.37 -20.27 -32.86
C ASN A 220 -35.90 -20.12 -33.30
N LYS A 221 -35.45 -20.94 -34.27
CA LYS A 221 -34.02 -20.97 -34.70
C LYS A 221 -33.52 -19.61 -35.18
N GLU A 222 -34.29 -18.86 -35.90
CA GLU A 222 -33.88 -17.55 -36.43
C GLU A 222 -33.57 -16.55 -35.31
N LEU A 223 -34.41 -16.52 -34.28
CA LEU A 223 -34.19 -15.68 -33.13
C LEU A 223 -32.93 -16.10 -32.36
N LEU A 224 -32.68 -17.40 -32.19
CA LEU A 224 -31.48 -17.94 -31.55
C LEU A 224 -30.22 -17.61 -32.35
N ILE A 225 -30.24 -17.79 -33.65
CA ILE A 225 -29.13 -17.45 -34.56
C ILE A 225 -28.83 -15.94 -34.49
N GLU A 226 -29.85 -15.09 -34.53
CA GLU A 226 -29.68 -13.63 -34.39
C GLU A 226 -29.00 -13.25 -33.06
N ARG A 227 -29.37 -13.91 -31.94
CA ARG A 227 -28.72 -13.72 -30.66
C ARG A 227 -27.26 -14.18 -30.61
N LEU A 228 -26.97 -15.32 -31.25
CA LEU A 228 -25.63 -15.85 -31.33
C LEU A 228 -24.72 -14.96 -32.22
N LYS A 229 -25.22 -14.46 -33.35
CA LYS A 229 -24.49 -13.52 -34.22
C LYS A 229 -24.07 -12.21 -33.58
N LYS A 230 -24.65 -11.87 -32.41
CA LYS A 230 -24.26 -10.71 -31.59
C LYS A 230 -23.13 -11.01 -30.60
N ARG A 231 -22.63 -12.26 -30.57
CA ARG A 231 -21.53 -12.71 -29.72
C ARG A 231 -20.27 -12.93 -30.57
N ASP A 232 -19.12 -12.77 -29.94
CA ASP A 232 -17.83 -13.08 -30.55
C ASP A 232 -17.39 -14.51 -30.25
N THR A 233 -17.87 -15.10 -29.16
CA THR A 233 -17.52 -16.47 -28.76
C THR A 233 -18.69 -17.21 -28.08
N LEU A 234 -18.59 -18.53 -28.00
CA LEU A 234 -19.52 -19.39 -27.27
C LEU A 234 -18.77 -20.33 -26.32
N GLY A 235 -19.15 -20.30 -25.05
CA GLY A 235 -18.57 -21.11 -23.98
C GLY A 235 -17.90 -20.29 -22.90
N SER A 236 -17.52 -20.93 -21.80
CA SER A 236 -16.93 -20.28 -20.63
C SER A 236 -15.42 -20.52 -20.54
N VAL A 237 -14.72 -19.60 -19.91
CA VAL A 237 -13.35 -19.79 -19.46
C VAL A 237 -13.29 -20.53 -18.13
N LYS A 238 -12.12 -21.05 -17.76
CA LYS A 238 -11.94 -21.87 -16.56
C LYS A 238 -11.77 -21.06 -15.26
N PHE A 239 -11.84 -19.74 -15.33
CA PHE A 239 -11.62 -18.85 -14.17
C PHE A 239 -12.78 -17.88 -13.96
N ASP A 240 -12.92 -17.40 -12.73
CA ASP A 240 -13.93 -16.43 -12.29
C ASP A 240 -13.32 -15.04 -12.10
N SER A 241 -12.02 -14.99 -11.82
CA SER A 241 -11.27 -13.74 -11.66
C SER A 241 -9.88 -13.83 -12.27
N VAL A 242 -9.36 -12.67 -12.62
CA VAL A 242 -7.98 -12.48 -13.08
C VAL A 242 -7.32 -11.39 -12.25
N VAL A 243 -6.16 -11.70 -11.66
CA VAL A 243 -5.30 -10.72 -10.99
C VAL A 243 -4.19 -10.35 -11.95
N ILE A 244 -4.14 -9.07 -12.31
CA ILE A 244 -3.18 -8.51 -13.27
C ILE A 244 -2.11 -7.79 -12.47
N SER A 245 -0.88 -8.32 -12.50
CA SER A 245 0.26 -7.77 -11.75
C SER A 245 1.04 -6.76 -12.60
N ASP A 246 0.33 -5.80 -13.19
CA ASP A 246 0.91 -4.78 -14.06
C ASP A 246 0.29 -3.41 -13.81
N PHE A 247 0.87 -2.37 -14.40
CA PHE A 247 0.57 -0.97 -14.11
C PHE A 247 0.46 -0.17 -15.41
N ASP A 248 -0.14 1.01 -15.34
CA ASP A 248 -0.20 2.02 -16.39
C ASP A 248 -0.63 1.47 -17.77
N GLU A 249 0.08 1.80 -18.82
CA GLU A 249 -0.20 1.37 -20.19
C GLU A 249 -0.10 -0.15 -20.40
N SER A 250 0.76 -0.83 -19.63
CA SER A 250 0.86 -2.30 -19.65
C SER A 250 -0.42 -2.95 -19.15
N LEU A 251 -0.98 -2.44 -18.06
CA LEU A 251 -2.27 -2.90 -17.52
C LEU A 251 -3.39 -2.71 -18.55
N LYS A 252 -3.43 -1.56 -19.24
CA LYS A 252 -4.39 -1.31 -20.33
C LYS A 252 -4.23 -2.31 -21.46
N SER A 253 -3.00 -2.65 -21.84
CA SER A 253 -2.73 -3.64 -22.88
C SER A 253 -3.27 -5.03 -22.52
N VAL A 254 -3.10 -5.44 -21.25
CA VAL A 254 -3.65 -6.72 -20.75
C VAL A 254 -5.18 -6.71 -20.76
N THR A 255 -5.79 -5.66 -20.21
CA THR A 255 -7.25 -5.56 -20.16
C THR A 255 -7.86 -5.50 -21.56
N THR A 256 -7.25 -4.76 -22.49
CA THR A 256 -7.66 -4.71 -23.91
C THR A 256 -7.57 -6.10 -24.57
N SER A 257 -6.49 -6.86 -24.32
CA SER A 257 -6.35 -8.22 -24.85
C SER A 257 -7.38 -9.20 -24.27
N LEU A 258 -7.75 -9.06 -23.01
CA LEU A 258 -8.85 -9.81 -22.39
C LEU A 258 -10.19 -9.47 -23.05
N LEU A 259 -10.49 -8.19 -23.24
CA LEU A 259 -11.71 -7.72 -23.92
C LEU A 259 -11.77 -8.23 -25.36
N TYR A 260 -10.65 -8.17 -26.11
CA TYR A 260 -10.55 -8.72 -27.45
C TYR A 260 -10.91 -10.21 -27.51
N THR A 261 -10.59 -10.97 -26.48
CA THR A 261 -10.94 -12.38 -26.38
C THR A 261 -12.32 -12.64 -25.75
N ASP A 262 -13.19 -11.64 -25.72
CA ASP A 262 -14.56 -11.72 -25.18
C ASP A 262 -14.58 -12.10 -23.68
N ILE A 263 -13.61 -11.57 -22.91
CA ILE A 263 -13.57 -11.65 -21.45
C ILE A 263 -13.81 -10.27 -20.90
N THR A 264 -14.95 -10.08 -20.26
CA THR A 264 -15.37 -8.75 -19.81
C THR A 264 -15.38 -8.62 -18.28
N PRO A 265 -15.12 -7.41 -17.73
CA PRO A 265 -15.17 -7.19 -16.30
C PRO A 265 -16.60 -7.26 -15.74
N LYS A 266 -17.64 -7.30 -16.58
CA LYS A 266 -19.04 -7.54 -16.18
C LYS A 266 -19.31 -9.01 -15.82
N GLU A 267 -18.54 -9.93 -16.39
CA GLU A 267 -18.69 -11.37 -16.20
C GLU A 267 -17.61 -11.99 -15.32
N LYS A 268 -16.45 -11.33 -15.25
CA LYS A 268 -15.27 -11.78 -14.51
C LYS A 268 -14.69 -10.66 -13.67
N TYR A 269 -14.18 -10.97 -12.49
CA TYR A 269 -13.51 -9.99 -11.66
C TYR A 269 -12.13 -9.66 -12.24
N PHE A 270 -11.94 -8.41 -12.68
CA PHE A 270 -10.62 -7.87 -13.03
C PHE A 270 -10.03 -7.20 -11.79
N ILE A 271 -8.90 -7.70 -11.34
CA ILE A 271 -8.23 -7.27 -10.11
C ILE A 271 -6.80 -6.87 -10.45
N THR A 272 -6.29 -5.78 -9.92
CA THR A 272 -4.90 -5.36 -10.11
C THR A 272 -4.19 -5.10 -8.79
N LEU A 273 -2.86 -5.09 -8.80
CA LEU A 273 -2.01 -4.74 -7.66
C LEU A 273 -1.79 -3.22 -7.53
N ASN A 274 -2.52 -2.40 -8.26
CA ASN A 274 -2.41 -0.94 -8.13
C ASN A 274 -2.97 -0.48 -6.80
N GLN A 275 -2.10 -0.06 -5.90
CA GLN A 275 -2.43 0.40 -4.55
C GLN A 275 -2.89 1.85 -4.48
N TRP A 276 -2.71 2.62 -5.56
CA TRP A 276 -2.96 4.05 -5.58
C TRP A 276 -4.17 4.39 -6.43
N PHE A 277 -4.87 5.46 -6.03
CA PHE A 277 -5.97 6.00 -6.81
C PHE A 277 -5.42 6.69 -8.06
N ASP A 278 -5.45 5.98 -9.17
CA ASP A 278 -5.08 6.51 -10.48
C ASP A 278 -6.36 6.84 -11.25
N GLU A 279 -6.64 8.13 -11.39
CA GLU A 279 -7.80 8.60 -12.14
C GLU A 279 -7.78 8.19 -13.62
N SER A 280 -6.61 7.95 -14.20
CA SER A 280 -6.50 7.51 -15.60
C SER A 280 -7.10 6.12 -15.80
N LEU A 281 -6.92 5.22 -14.82
CA LEU A 281 -7.54 3.89 -14.81
C LEU A 281 -9.06 3.97 -14.66
N LEU A 282 -9.56 4.92 -13.87
CA LEU A 282 -10.99 5.12 -13.67
C LEU A 282 -11.70 5.67 -14.92
N LYS A 283 -10.97 6.35 -15.80
CA LYS A 283 -11.50 6.89 -17.07
C LYS A 283 -11.63 5.83 -18.16
N GLU A 284 -10.95 4.69 -18.03
CA GLU A 284 -11.02 3.58 -18.99
C GLU A 284 -12.27 2.74 -18.73
N THR A 285 -13.38 3.19 -19.32
CA THR A 285 -14.72 2.59 -19.09
C THR A 285 -14.84 1.13 -19.54
N SER A 286 -14.06 0.72 -20.54
CA SER A 286 -14.09 -0.65 -21.08
C SER A 286 -13.54 -1.69 -20.10
N SER A 287 -12.64 -1.28 -19.21
CA SER A 287 -12.04 -2.12 -18.17
C SER A 287 -12.78 -2.07 -16.83
N GLN A 288 -13.90 -1.38 -16.73
CA GLN A 288 -14.67 -1.26 -15.49
C GLN A 288 -15.77 -2.31 -15.37
N PRO A 289 -16.01 -2.84 -14.15
CA PRO A 289 -15.32 -2.52 -12.89
C PRO A 289 -13.92 -3.15 -12.78
N LEU A 290 -12.94 -2.36 -12.36
CA LEU A 290 -11.59 -2.81 -12.03
C LEU A 290 -11.39 -2.71 -10.50
N TYR A 291 -11.01 -3.81 -9.86
CA TYR A 291 -10.81 -3.89 -8.41
C TYR A 291 -9.33 -3.79 -8.07
N PHE A 292 -9.00 -3.08 -7.02
CA PHE A 292 -7.62 -2.99 -6.53
C PHE A 292 -7.58 -2.75 -5.02
N PRO A 293 -6.54 -3.25 -4.32
CA PRO A 293 -6.34 -2.95 -2.91
C PRO A 293 -5.94 -1.49 -2.74
N SER A 294 -6.56 -0.80 -1.80
CA SER A 294 -6.23 0.59 -1.51
C SER A 294 -6.33 0.88 -0.02
N ALA A 295 -5.78 2.01 0.42
CA ALA A 295 -6.15 2.62 1.68
C ALA A 295 -7.65 2.97 1.68
N ASN A 296 -8.21 3.27 2.87
CA ASN A 296 -9.57 3.77 2.95
C ASN A 296 -9.68 5.08 2.17
N LYS A 297 -10.60 5.12 1.17
CA LYS A 297 -10.72 6.26 0.28
C LYS A 297 -11.16 7.52 1.01
N ASP A 298 -12.13 7.40 1.92
CA ASP A 298 -12.68 8.56 2.62
C ASP A 298 -11.60 9.20 3.51
N ASN A 299 -10.83 8.39 4.24
CA ASN A 299 -9.69 8.88 5.05
C ASN A 299 -8.60 9.51 4.17
N TYR A 300 -8.34 8.93 2.99
CA TYR A 300 -7.36 9.49 2.06
C TYR A 300 -7.82 10.82 1.48
N ASP A 301 -9.09 10.94 1.11
CA ASP A 301 -9.68 12.17 0.59
C ASP A 301 -9.68 13.28 1.67
N GLU A 302 -10.05 12.95 2.91
CA GLU A 302 -10.01 13.87 4.05
C GLU A 302 -8.58 14.39 4.28
N PHE A 303 -7.61 13.49 4.39
CA PHE A 303 -6.19 13.84 4.50
C PHE A 303 -5.71 14.72 3.33
N SER A 304 -6.06 14.35 2.08
CA SER A 304 -5.64 15.09 0.88
C SER A 304 -6.20 16.50 0.85
N ASN A 305 -7.46 16.67 1.27
CA ASN A 305 -8.12 17.97 1.34
C ASN A 305 -7.49 18.85 2.43
N GLU A 306 -7.31 18.32 3.64
CA GLU A 306 -6.62 19.05 4.72
C GLU A 306 -5.19 19.45 4.34
N TYR A 307 -4.48 18.55 3.67
CA TYR A 307 -3.12 18.82 3.19
C TYR A 307 -3.14 19.94 2.14
N PHE A 308 -4.08 19.89 1.18
CA PHE A 308 -4.23 20.91 0.14
C PHE A 308 -4.61 22.27 0.73
N GLU A 309 -5.57 22.32 1.64
CA GLU A 309 -5.98 23.56 2.32
C GLU A 309 -4.79 24.23 3.05
N LYS A 310 -3.95 23.41 3.68
CA LYS A 310 -2.82 23.94 4.46
C LYS A 310 -1.61 24.34 3.61
N TYR A 311 -1.33 23.60 2.54
CA TYR A 311 -0.08 23.75 1.78
C TYR A 311 -0.27 24.18 0.33
N ASN A 312 -1.50 24.30 -0.15
CA ASN A 312 -1.88 24.60 -1.54
C ASN A 312 -1.17 23.68 -2.57
N GLN A 313 -1.00 22.41 -2.19
CA GLN A 313 -0.38 21.34 -2.98
C GLN A 313 -1.03 20.02 -2.63
N TYR A 314 -1.11 19.09 -3.58
CA TYR A 314 -1.52 17.73 -3.27
C TYR A 314 -0.35 16.94 -2.65
N PRO A 315 -0.64 16.01 -1.70
CA PRO A 315 0.38 15.21 -1.05
C PRO A 315 0.96 14.18 -2.04
N ASN A 316 2.25 13.83 -1.85
CA ASN A 316 2.76 12.59 -2.44
C ASN A 316 2.08 11.40 -1.77
N GLN A 317 1.83 10.33 -2.52
CA GLN A 317 1.12 9.14 -2.04
C GLN A 317 1.75 8.51 -0.78
N LEU A 318 3.08 8.50 -0.65
CA LEU A 318 3.78 8.01 0.55
C LEU A 318 3.52 8.89 1.79
N SER A 319 3.06 10.12 1.60
CA SER A 319 2.78 11.05 2.69
C SER A 319 1.61 10.59 3.55
N PHE A 320 0.62 9.91 2.97
CA PHE A 320 -0.49 9.32 3.71
C PHE A 320 0.00 8.25 4.70
N LEU A 321 0.94 7.39 4.27
CA LEU A 321 1.53 6.39 5.18
C LEU A 321 2.26 7.04 6.36
N SER A 322 3.00 8.12 6.12
CA SER A 322 3.71 8.82 7.19
C SER A 322 2.76 9.54 8.15
N TYR A 323 1.63 10.04 7.67
CA TYR A 323 0.56 10.60 8.49
C TYR A 323 0.00 9.55 9.45
N ASP A 324 -0.38 8.38 8.91
CA ASP A 324 -0.91 7.27 9.70
C ASP A 324 0.11 6.72 10.71
N LEU A 325 1.39 6.65 10.32
CA LEU A 325 2.44 6.16 11.21
C LEU A 325 2.67 7.06 12.42
N VAL A 326 2.56 8.38 12.28
CA VAL A 326 2.62 9.31 13.43
C VAL A 326 1.47 9.01 14.39
N GLY A 327 0.25 8.83 13.86
CA GLY A 327 -0.92 8.46 14.65
C GLY A 327 -0.76 7.11 15.36
N LEU A 328 -0.26 6.10 14.63
CA LEU A 328 0.00 4.77 15.17
C LEU A 328 1.03 4.80 16.31
N VAL A 329 2.17 5.46 16.10
CA VAL A 329 3.22 5.59 17.13
C VAL A 329 2.66 6.28 18.36
N TYR A 330 1.92 7.37 18.19
CA TYR A 330 1.28 8.07 19.31
C TYR A 330 0.31 7.16 20.07
N TYR A 331 -0.57 6.45 19.35
CA TYR A 331 -1.52 5.53 19.96
C TYR A 331 -0.83 4.42 20.76
N LEU A 332 0.20 3.79 20.20
CA LEU A 332 0.95 2.72 20.87
C LEU A 332 1.70 3.20 22.11
N ILE A 333 2.26 4.41 22.08
CA ILE A 333 2.93 5.00 23.23
C ILE A 333 1.93 5.26 24.36
N LEU A 334 0.73 5.75 24.05
CA LEU A 334 -0.33 5.95 25.05
C LEU A 334 -0.78 4.63 25.68
N GLN A 335 -0.88 3.55 24.91
CA GLN A 335 -1.26 2.22 25.40
C GLN A 335 -0.21 1.59 26.32
N ASN A 336 1.06 1.98 26.18
CA ASN A 336 2.18 1.44 26.94
C ASN A 336 2.74 2.41 27.98
N GLU A 337 1.87 3.26 28.56
CA GLU A 337 2.23 4.20 29.63
C GLU A 337 3.45 5.08 29.28
N SER A 338 3.56 5.48 28.01
CA SER A 338 4.66 6.28 27.46
C SER A 338 6.01 5.55 27.37
N VAL A 339 6.05 4.24 27.57
CA VAL A 339 7.27 3.44 27.36
C VAL A 339 7.37 3.05 25.90
N ILE A 340 8.45 3.43 25.25
CA ILE A 340 8.74 3.07 23.88
C ILE A 340 9.53 1.76 23.85
N ASP A 341 8.88 0.66 23.46
CA ASP A 341 9.52 -0.65 23.31
C ASP A 341 9.29 -1.17 21.89
N LYS A 342 10.30 -1.84 21.36
CA LYS A 342 10.26 -2.54 20.06
C LYS A 342 9.13 -3.57 19.99
N LYS A 343 8.72 -4.16 21.11
CA LYS A 343 7.62 -5.13 21.16
C LYS A 343 6.24 -4.53 20.87
N MET A 344 6.15 -3.21 20.74
CA MET A 344 4.91 -2.49 20.43
C MET A 344 4.49 -2.70 18.96
N PHE A 345 5.40 -3.08 18.10
CA PHE A 345 5.23 -3.31 16.68
C PHE A 345 5.46 -4.80 16.34
#